data_4cd1b5f70b63e9bcf67c302c8b9a400b
#
_entry.id   4cd1b5f70b63e9bcf67c302c8b9a400b
#
_cell.length_a   1.000
_cell.length_b   1.000
_cell.length_c   1.000
_cell.angle_alpha   90.00
_cell.angle_beta   90.00
_cell.angle_gamma   90.00
#
_symmetry.space_group_name_H-M   'P 1'
#
loop_
_entity.id
_entity.type
_entity.pdbx_description
1 polymer ?
#
loop_
_entity_poly.entity_id
_entity_poly.type
_entity_poly.pdbx_seq_one_letter_code
_entity_poly.pdbx_strand_id
1 'polypeptide(L)'
;MNIKHVFAIDSHAAGEAARIVIGPLMWKRFDNMTEKKDYFEEKYAGLRRSLIFEPRGHDNMFGAIISEPCDPEADLGIFFIESNECLNMCGHGTIATVTSLVELGIIEVEEGATEKTVRLDTPAGLVTAYAHIEGEKVTSVSFENVPSFAFETGCRAELPGHGEFIFDVSFGGNVFAQLPIEQFGMKVELKNSKKLAKM
;
A
#
# COMPACT_ATOMS: atom_id res chain seq x y z
N MET A 1 -24.68 -0.50 2.70
CA MET A 1 -24.48 0.90 3.17
C MET A 1 -24.46 1.81 1.96
N ASN A 2 -25.19 2.95 1.96
CA ASN A 2 -25.21 3.88 0.81
C ASN A 2 -24.20 5.02 1.06
N ILE A 3 -22.95 4.82 0.62
CA ILE A 3 -21.99 5.91 0.57
C ILE A 3 -22.31 6.73 -0.67
N LYS A 4 -22.66 8.01 -0.46
CA LYS A 4 -23.01 8.94 -1.54
C LYS A 4 -21.85 9.80 -2.01
N HIS A 5 -20.87 10.02 -1.14
CA HIS A 5 -19.72 10.87 -1.39
C HIS A 5 -18.48 10.24 -0.78
N VAL A 6 -17.38 10.29 -1.49
CA VAL A 6 -16.05 9.91 -1.02
C VAL A 6 -15.08 10.99 -1.47
N PHE A 7 -14.28 11.49 -0.53
CA PHE A 7 -13.19 12.42 -0.84
C PHE A 7 -11.89 11.63 -1.01
N ALA A 8 -11.19 11.91 -2.08
CA ALA A 8 -9.91 11.30 -2.38
C ALA A 8 -8.95 12.32 -2.99
N ILE A 9 -7.67 12.08 -2.82
CA ILE A 9 -6.58 12.81 -3.43
C ILE A 9 -5.94 11.85 -4.44
N ASP A 10 -5.80 12.26 -5.68
CA ASP A 10 -5.02 11.52 -6.66
C ASP A 10 -3.57 12.03 -6.66
N SER A 11 -2.63 11.14 -6.49
CA SER A 11 -1.21 11.39 -6.38
C SER A 11 -0.41 10.32 -7.11
N HIS A 12 0.92 10.40 -7.05
CA HIS A 12 1.80 9.33 -7.51
C HIS A 12 3.15 9.35 -6.79
N ALA A 13 3.82 8.21 -6.74
CA ALA A 13 5.22 8.11 -6.38
C ALA A 13 6.00 7.60 -7.59
N ALA A 14 6.90 8.44 -8.13
CA ALA A 14 7.71 8.15 -9.33
C ALA A 14 6.88 7.66 -10.56
N GLY A 15 5.63 8.13 -10.70
CA GLY A 15 4.73 7.76 -11.79
C GLY A 15 3.76 6.63 -11.48
N GLU A 16 3.94 5.89 -10.38
CA GLU A 16 2.98 4.89 -9.92
C GLU A 16 1.82 5.58 -9.21
N ALA A 17 0.61 5.40 -9.75
CA ALA A 17 -0.58 6.10 -9.28
C ALA A 17 -0.98 5.69 -7.86
N ALA A 18 -1.51 6.65 -7.08
CA ALA A 18 -2.07 6.39 -5.76
C ALA A 18 -3.29 7.27 -5.51
N ARG A 19 -4.44 6.67 -5.26
CA ARG A 19 -5.68 7.34 -4.84
C ARG A 19 -5.85 7.23 -3.33
N ILE A 20 -5.67 8.33 -2.63
CA ILE A 20 -5.71 8.40 -1.17
C ILE A 20 -7.11 8.80 -0.75
N VAL A 21 -7.85 7.88 -0.16
CA VAL A 21 -9.22 8.08 0.33
C VAL A 21 -9.16 8.63 1.75
N ILE A 22 -9.58 9.88 1.91
CA ILE A 22 -9.57 10.60 3.19
C ILE A 22 -10.94 10.67 3.88
N GLY A 23 -11.94 10.01 3.32
CA GLY A 23 -13.27 9.90 3.92
C GLY A 23 -14.40 10.44 3.03
N PRO A 24 -15.62 10.62 3.58
CA PRO A 24 -16.04 10.05 4.86
C PRO A 24 -16.35 8.55 4.75
N LEU A 25 -15.74 7.76 5.59
CA LEU A 25 -16.08 6.37 5.78
C LEU A 25 -16.58 6.17 7.21
N MET A 26 -17.64 5.39 7.38
CA MET A 26 -18.20 5.12 8.71
C MET A 26 -17.53 3.88 9.29
N TRP A 27 -16.70 4.10 10.29
CA TRP A 27 -16.02 3.04 11.01
C TRP A 27 -16.74 2.71 12.32
N LYS A 28 -16.81 1.45 12.67
CA LYS A 28 -16.99 0.99 14.04
C LYS A 28 -15.61 0.95 14.72
N ARG A 29 -15.58 0.80 16.02
CA ARG A 29 -14.33 0.58 16.75
C ARG A 29 -13.75 -0.79 16.40
N PHE A 30 -12.45 -0.85 16.24
CA PHE A 30 -11.66 -2.06 15.99
C PHE A 30 -10.49 -2.11 16.95
N ASP A 31 -10.03 -3.31 17.27
CA ASP A 31 -8.89 -3.52 18.16
C ASP A 31 -7.55 -3.39 17.40
N ASN A 32 -7.54 -3.61 16.10
CA ASN A 32 -6.35 -3.51 15.26
C ASN A 32 -6.73 -3.18 13.79
N MET A 33 -5.71 -2.78 13.03
CA MET A 33 -5.89 -2.39 11.63
C MET A 33 -6.20 -3.57 10.69
N THR A 34 -5.81 -4.79 11.06
CA THR A 34 -6.17 -6.00 10.28
C THR A 34 -7.68 -6.21 10.27
N GLU A 35 -8.33 -6.16 11.44
CA GLU A 35 -9.78 -6.27 11.54
C GLU A 35 -10.51 -5.15 10.79
N LYS A 36 -9.94 -3.93 10.83
CA LYS A 36 -10.49 -2.79 10.11
C LYS A 36 -10.39 -2.96 8.59
N LYS A 37 -9.27 -3.43 8.09
CA LYS A 37 -9.05 -3.77 6.68
C LYS A 37 -10.01 -4.88 6.22
N ASP A 38 -10.12 -5.97 6.98
CA ASP A 38 -10.99 -7.11 6.66
C ASP A 38 -12.46 -6.68 6.65
N TYR A 39 -12.86 -5.82 7.59
CA TYR A 39 -14.20 -5.22 7.58
C TYR A 39 -14.43 -4.37 6.33
N PHE A 40 -13.45 -3.57 5.91
CA PHE A 40 -13.56 -2.80 4.68
C PHE A 40 -13.71 -3.74 3.47
N GLU A 41 -12.92 -4.77 3.41
CA GLU A 41 -12.96 -5.75 2.31
C GLU A 41 -14.32 -6.44 2.21
N GLU A 42 -14.92 -6.81 3.35
CA GLU A 42 -16.25 -7.43 3.41
C GLU A 42 -17.38 -6.42 3.07
N LYS A 43 -17.35 -5.23 3.66
CA LYS A 43 -18.48 -4.29 3.61
C LYS A 43 -18.38 -3.26 2.48
N TYR A 44 -17.18 -2.95 2.02
CA TYR A 44 -16.90 -1.88 1.06
C TYR A 44 -16.27 -2.38 -0.25
N ALA A 45 -16.33 -3.69 -0.55
CA ALA A 45 -15.81 -4.26 -1.80
C ALA A 45 -16.35 -3.53 -3.06
N GLY A 46 -17.61 -3.11 -3.04
CA GLY A 46 -18.19 -2.32 -4.13
C GLY A 46 -17.58 -0.92 -4.26
N LEU A 47 -17.24 -0.29 -3.12
CA LEU A 47 -16.53 0.99 -3.10
C LEU A 47 -15.11 0.82 -3.63
N ARG A 48 -14.34 -0.17 -3.15
CA ARG A 48 -13.00 -0.48 -3.66
C ARG A 48 -13.02 -0.61 -5.17
N ARG A 49 -13.89 -1.45 -5.72
CA ARG A 49 -14.04 -1.59 -7.18
C ARG A 49 -14.36 -0.28 -7.88
N SER A 50 -15.24 0.53 -7.33
CA SER A 50 -15.61 1.81 -7.92
C SER A 50 -14.50 2.85 -7.92
N LEU A 51 -13.50 2.72 -7.04
CA LEU A 51 -12.35 3.61 -6.93
C LEU A 51 -11.17 3.16 -7.81
N ILE A 52 -10.99 1.85 -7.96
CA ILE A 52 -9.81 1.26 -8.59
C ILE A 52 -10.04 0.91 -10.06
N PHE A 53 -11.24 0.42 -10.42
CA PHE A 53 -11.53 0.04 -11.80
C PHE A 53 -12.07 1.21 -12.64
N GLU A 54 -12.05 1.04 -13.97
CA GLU A 54 -12.68 1.95 -14.91
C GLU A 54 -14.17 2.19 -14.57
N PRO A 55 -14.69 3.39 -14.80
CA PRO A 55 -14.06 4.53 -15.49
C PRO A 55 -13.27 5.47 -14.57
N ARG A 56 -13.20 5.23 -13.26
CA ARG A 56 -12.50 6.12 -12.32
C ARG A 56 -11.06 5.72 -12.03
N GLY A 57 -10.71 4.47 -12.24
CA GLY A 57 -9.35 3.94 -12.15
C GLY A 57 -8.91 3.32 -13.48
N HIS A 58 -7.95 2.43 -13.41
CA HIS A 58 -7.38 1.68 -14.53
C HIS A 58 -6.74 0.38 -14.00
N ASP A 59 -6.28 -0.49 -14.88
CA ASP A 59 -5.73 -1.82 -14.50
C ASP A 59 -4.59 -1.77 -13.47
N ASN A 60 -3.81 -0.69 -13.49
CA ASN A 60 -2.69 -0.47 -12.58
C ASN A 60 -3.00 0.55 -11.47
N MET A 61 -4.27 0.84 -11.22
CA MET A 61 -4.66 1.79 -10.19
C MET A 61 -4.45 1.20 -8.81
N PHE A 62 -3.83 2.00 -7.97
CA PHE A 62 -3.55 1.69 -6.57
C PHE A 62 -4.17 2.77 -5.66
N GLY A 63 -4.46 2.44 -4.42
CA GLY A 63 -4.99 3.41 -3.48
C GLY A 63 -4.66 3.12 -2.03
N ALA A 64 -4.95 4.10 -1.19
CA ALA A 64 -4.83 4.04 0.26
C ALA A 64 -6.13 4.47 0.91
N ILE A 65 -6.49 3.82 2.00
CA ILE A 65 -7.64 4.18 2.85
C ILE A 65 -7.09 4.74 4.16
N ILE A 66 -7.40 6.00 4.42
CA ILE A 66 -7.03 6.67 5.68
C ILE A 66 -8.15 6.53 6.69
N SER A 67 -7.79 6.29 7.93
CA SER A 67 -8.71 6.19 9.06
C SER A 67 -8.06 6.64 10.37
N GLU A 68 -8.86 6.71 11.45
CA GLU A 68 -8.33 6.77 12.80
C GLU A 68 -7.46 5.54 13.08
N PRO A 69 -6.30 5.67 13.72
CA PRO A 69 -5.46 4.53 14.09
C PRO A 69 -6.12 3.67 15.18
N CYS A 70 -5.71 2.43 15.29
CA CYS A 70 -6.02 1.58 16.43
C CYS A 70 -4.92 1.63 17.48
N ASP A 71 -3.67 1.85 17.04
CA ASP A 71 -2.51 2.07 17.91
C ASP A 71 -2.47 3.54 18.38
N PRO A 72 -2.45 3.81 19.69
CA PRO A 72 -2.38 5.17 20.24
C PRO A 72 -1.05 5.89 19.97
N GLU A 73 0.00 5.20 19.56
CA GLU A 73 1.28 5.79 19.19
C GLU A 73 1.33 6.27 17.74
N ALA A 74 0.33 5.94 16.93
CA ALA A 74 0.25 6.31 15.53
C ALA A 74 -0.52 7.63 15.32
N ASP A 75 -0.11 8.37 14.31
CA ASP A 75 -0.77 9.61 13.90
C ASP A 75 -2.02 9.34 13.06
N LEU A 76 -2.00 8.26 12.25
CA LEU A 76 -3.14 7.83 11.43
C LEU A 76 -3.08 6.33 11.14
N GLY A 77 -4.26 5.75 10.89
CA GLY A 77 -4.41 4.39 10.40
C GLY A 77 -4.46 4.36 8.87
N ILE A 78 -3.80 3.40 8.26
CA ILE A 78 -3.75 3.23 6.81
C ILE A 78 -3.70 1.76 6.41
N PHE A 79 -4.42 1.42 5.35
CA PHE A 79 -4.22 0.20 4.59
C PHE A 79 -4.42 0.50 3.09
N PHE A 80 -3.98 -0.40 2.24
CA PHE A 80 -3.93 -0.14 0.82
C PHE A 80 -4.95 -0.97 0.06
N ILE A 81 -5.37 -0.46 -1.10
CA ILE A 81 -6.35 -1.11 -1.98
C ILE A 81 -5.80 -1.19 -3.39
N GLU A 82 -6.03 -2.32 -4.02
CA GLU A 82 -5.71 -2.54 -5.42
C GLU A 82 -6.83 -3.32 -6.14
N SER A 83 -6.60 -3.75 -7.36
CA SER A 83 -7.61 -4.43 -8.17
C SER A 83 -8.11 -5.75 -7.54
N ASN A 84 -7.23 -6.54 -6.95
CA ASN A 84 -7.57 -7.87 -6.44
C ASN A 84 -8.01 -7.83 -4.96
N GLU A 85 -7.27 -7.13 -4.10
CA GLU A 85 -7.43 -7.22 -2.65
C GLU A 85 -7.08 -5.92 -1.92
N CYS A 86 -7.15 -5.97 -0.59
CA CYS A 86 -6.58 -4.96 0.29
C CYS A 86 -5.24 -5.46 0.83
N LEU A 87 -4.22 -4.60 0.81
CA LEU A 87 -2.87 -4.92 1.24
C LEU A 87 -2.55 -4.36 2.62
N ASN A 88 -1.67 -5.05 3.33
CA ASN A 88 -1.30 -4.66 4.69
C ASN A 88 -0.29 -3.50 4.72
N MET A 89 0.61 -3.46 3.74
CA MET A 89 1.65 -2.43 3.61
C MET A 89 2.02 -2.20 2.15
N CYS A 90 2.36 -0.96 1.81
CA CYS A 90 2.87 -0.60 0.48
C CYS A 90 3.80 0.60 0.56
N GLY A 91 5.02 0.45 0.02
CA GLY A 91 6.04 1.51 0.06
C GLY A 91 5.67 2.74 -0.77
N HIS A 92 5.32 2.58 -2.05
CA HIS A 92 4.95 3.73 -2.90
C HIS A 92 3.66 4.41 -2.43
N GLY A 93 2.69 3.62 -1.95
CA GLY A 93 1.46 4.16 -1.36
C GLY A 93 1.72 4.97 -0.09
N THR A 94 2.66 4.54 0.75
CA THR A 94 3.13 5.30 1.92
C THR A 94 3.76 6.62 1.50
N ILE A 95 4.70 6.60 0.55
CA ILE A 95 5.37 7.80 0.03
C ILE A 95 4.35 8.79 -0.53
N ALA A 96 3.47 8.34 -1.43
CA ALA A 96 2.45 9.18 -2.04
C ALA A 96 1.48 9.77 -0.99
N THR A 97 1.06 8.96 -0.02
CA THR A 97 0.14 9.39 1.05
C THR A 97 0.77 10.46 1.92
N VAL A 98 1.96 10.20 2.47
CA VAL A 98 2.63 11.13 3.38
C VAL A 98 2.94 12.45 2.67
N THR A 99 3.47 12.39 1.44
CA THR A 99 3.70 13.58 0.61
C THR A 99 2.41 14.40 0.47
N SER A 100 1.31 13.76 0.07
CA SER A 100 0.05 14.45 -0.18
C SER A 100 -0.56 15.06 1.08
N LEU A 101 -0.56 14.33 2.20
CA LEU A 101 -1.16 14.80 3.44
C LEU A 101 -0.37 15.97 4.06
N VAL A 102 0.95 15.97 3.91
CA VAL A 102 1.82 17.07 4.35
C VAL A 102 1.67 18.29 3.45
N GLU A 103 1.77 18.14 2.13
CA GLU A 103 1.66 19.28 1.20
C GLU A 103 0.29 19.94 1.17
N LEU A 104 -0.76 19.20 1.49
CA LEU A 104 -2.12 19.75 1.60
C LEU A 104 -2.45 20.30 3.00
N GLY A 105 -1.50 20.25 3.94
CA GLY A 105 -1.69 20.75 5.31
C GLY A 105 -2.69 19.93 6.14
N ILE A 106 -2.98 18.68 5.74
CA ILE A 106 -3.80 17.75 6.53
C ILE A 106 -2.98 17.23 7.71
N ILE A 107 -1.69 17.02 7.49
CA ILE A 107 -0.70 16.82 8.55
C ILE A 107 0.04 18.15 8.74
N GLU A 108 -0.12 18.75 9.91
CA GLU A 108 0.53 20.01 10.25
C GLU A 108 2.04 19.85 10.39
N VAL A 109 2.76 20.81 9.83
CA VAL A 109 4.22 20.92 9.92
C VAL A 109 4.57 22.23 10.62
N GLU A 110 5.52 22.20 11.55
CA GLU A 110 6.00 23.41 12.21
C GLU A 110 6.71 24.32 11.19
N GLU A 111 6.54 25.63 11.35
CA GLU A 111 7.16 26.63 10.49
C GLU A 111 8.69 26.50 10.50
N GLY A 112 9.28 26.35 9.32
CA GLY A 112 10.73 26.18 9.15
C GLY A 112 11.25 24.77 9.40
N ALA A 113 10.41 23.79 9.66
CA ALA A 113 10.83 22.40 9.78
C ALA A 113 11.32 21.85 8.43
N THR A 114 12.43 21.14 8.45
CA THR A 114 13.02 20.46 7.27
C THR A 114 12.64 18.99 7.19
N GLU A 115 11.96 18.49 8.23
CA GLU A 115 11.48 17.11 8.30
C GLU A 115 10.20 17.03 9.13
N LYS A 116 9.29 16.13 8.73
CA LYS A 116 8.11 15.75 9.51
C LYS A 116 8.06 14.24 9.65
N THR A 117 8.05 13.75 10.88
CA THR A 117 7.80 12.35 11.20
C THR A 117 6.30 12.09 11.22
N VAL A 118 5.87 10.99 10.59
CA VAL A 118 4.49 10.51 10.56
C VAL A 118 4.47 9.02 10.88
N ARG A 119 3.76 8.65 11.94
CA ARG A 119 3.59 7.26 12.37
C ARG A 119 2.28 6.70 11.82
N LEU A 120 2.39 5.62 11.09
CA LEU A 120 1.30 4.97 10.37
C LEU A 120 0.98 3.64 11.03
N ASP A 121 -0.24 3.51 11.56
CA ASP A 121 -0.77 2.21 11.99
C ASP A 121 -1.26 1.44 10.76
N THR A 122 -0.58 0.36 10.44
CA THR A 122 -0.92 -0.50 9.29
C THR A 122 -1.33 -1.90 9.75
N PRO A 123 -2.03 -2.68 8.94
CA PRO A 123 -2.29 -4.08 9.26
C PRO A 123 -1.01 -4.93 9.42
N ALA A 124 0.12 -4.47 8.88
CA ALA A 124 1.41 -5.13 9.05
C ALA A 124 2.13 -4.74 10.37
N GLY A 125 1.71 -3.65 11.00
CA GLY A 125 2.31 -3.04 12.19
C GLY A 125 2.59 -1.55 12.02
N LEU A 126 3.29 -0.97 12.98
CA LEU A 126 3.65 0.45 12.97
C LEU A 126 4.76 0.72 11.94
N VAL A 127 4.54 1.69 11.07
CA VAL A 127 5.50 2.18 10.08
C VAL A 127 5.79 3.65 10.37
N THR A 128 7.05 4.02 10.47
CA THR A 128 7.45 5.42 10.71
C THR A 128 7.97 6.03 9.41
N ALA A 129 7.28 7.03 8.90
CA ALA A 129 7.68 7.76 7.70
C ALA A 129 8.27 9.13 8.05
N TYR A 130 9.23 9.58 7.24
CA TYR A 130 9.92 10.86 7.38
C TYR A 130 9.77 11.65 6.09
N ALA A 131 8.96 12.70 6.11
CA ALA A 131 8.83 13.64 5.00
C ALA A 131 9.96 14.67 5.09
N HIS A 132 10.84 14.70 4.09
CA HIS A 132 11.90 15.70 3.97
C HIS A 132 11.35 16.92 3.23
N ILE A 133 11.53 18.11 3.81
CA ILE A 133 10.82 19.33 3.39
C ILE A 133 11.83 20.41 3.00
N GLU A 134 11.61 21.05 1.86
CA GLU A 134 12.30 22.26 1.44
C GLU A 134 11.27 23.34 1.12
N GLY A 135 11.24 24.38 1.97
CA GLY A 135 10.20 25.41 1.91
C GLY A 135 8.81 24.83 2.22
N GLU A 136 7.90 24.87 1.26
CA GLU A 136 6.54 24.34 1.40
C GLU A 136 6.35 22.98 0.70
N LYS A 137 7.44 22.35 0.21
CA LYS A 137 7.39 21.12 -0.59
C LYS A 137 8.05 19.95 0.10
N VAL A 138 7.43 18.79 -0.02
CA VAL A 138 8.05 17.50 0.31
C VAL A 138 8.92 17.06 -0.87
N THR A 139 10.24 17.03 -0.66
CA THR A 139 11.20 16.64 -1.70
C THR A 139 11.38 15.14 -1.78
N SER A 140 11.23 14.44 -0.66
CA SER A 140 11.26 12.99 -0.58
C SER A 140 10.58 12.49 0.70
N VAL A 141 10.21 11.22 0.68
CA VAL A 141 9.75 10.50 1.88
C VAL A 141 10.58 9.24 2.02
N SER A 142 11.19 9.04 3.18
CA SER A 142 11.79 7.79 3.60
C SER A 142 10.92 7.16 4.70
N PHE A 143 11.06 5.86 4.94
CA PHE A 143 10.30 5.21 6.01
C PHE A 143 11.04 4.00 6.57
N GLU A 144 10.83 3.77 7.86
CA GLU A 144 11.21 2.55 8.55
C GLU A 144 10.02 1.59 8.53
N ASN A 145 10.20 0.50 7.77
CA ASN A 145 9.16 -0.51 7.59
C ASN A 145 9.12 -1.46 8.79
N VAL A 146 8.07 -2.28 8.86
CA VAL A 146 8.00 -3.43 9.77
C VAL A 146 9.17 -4.40 9.49
N PRO A 147 9.62 -5.19 10.49
CA PRO A 147 10.68 -6.18 10.29
C PRO A 147 10.38 -7.11 9.12
N SER A 148 11.39 -7.38 8.31
CA SER A 148 11.31 -8.34 7.21
C SER A 148 12.05 -9.63 7.55
N PHE A 149 11.50 -10.77 7.13
CA PHE A 149 12.08 -12.08 7.40
C PHE A 149 11.60 -13.13 6.39
N ALA A 150 12.36 -14.21 6.25
CA ALA A 150 11.94 -15.39 5.50
C ALA A 150 11.15 -16.34 6.43
N PHE A 151 9.97 -16.76 5.98
CA PHE A 151 9.21 -17.83 6.63
C PHE A 151 9.81 -19.20 6.31
N GLU A 152 10.12 -19.43 5.03
CA GLU A 152 10.64 -20.69 4.54
C GLU A 152 11.49 -20.42 3.30
N THR A 153 12.57 -21.21 3.13
CA THR A 153 13.46 -21.11 1.99
C THR A 153 13.60 -22.45 1.28
N GLY A 154 13.82 -22.43 -0.04
CA GLY A 154 13.98 -23.63 -0.84
C GLY A 154 12.69 -24.45 -1.01
N CYS A 155 11.53 -23.84 -0.87
CA CYS A 155 10.24 -24.45 -1.17
C CYS A 155 10.20 -24.95 -2.61
N ARG A 156 9.45 -26.02 -2.86
CA ARG A 156 9.29 -26.59 -4.20
C ARG A 156 7.84 -26.63 -4.58
N ALA A 157 7.56 -26.27 -5.81
CA ALA A 157 6.24 -26.42 -6.42
C ALA A 157 6.38 -26.75 -7.90
N GLU A 158 5.28 -27.19 -8.51
CA GLU A 158 5.19 -27.44 -9.95
C GLU A 158 4.24 -26.43 -10.59
N LEU A 159 4.71 -25.75 -11.62
CA LEU A 159 3.88 -24.86 -12.42
C LEU A 159 3.48 -25.55 -13.71
N PRO A 160 2.17 -25.72 -14.00
CA PRO A 160 1.70 -26.39 -15.21
C PRO A 160 2.31 -25.78 -16.47
N GLY A 161 2.95 -26.66 -17.29
CA GLY A 161 3.64 -26.24 -18.51
C GLY A 161 5.05 -25.69 -18.35
N HIS A 162 5.53 -25.55 -17.12
CA HIS A 162 6.87 -24.99 -16.81
C HIS A 162 7.73 -25.91 -15.94
N GLY A 163 7.14 -26.95 -15.32
CA GLY A 163 7.85 -27.91 -14.48
C GLY A 163 8.04 -27.49 -13.04
N GLU A 164 8.94 -28.20 -12.35
CA GLU A 164 9.30 -27.91 -10.95
C GLU A 164 10.15 -26.65 -10.85
N PHE A 165 9.90 -25.85 -9.81
CA PHE A 165 10.68 -24.65 -9.48
C PHE A 165 10.89 -24.51 -7.97
N ILE A 166 11.89 -23.71 -7.61
CA ILE A 166 12.26 -23.41 -6.22
C ILE A 166 11.92 -21.95 -5.93
N PHE A 167 11.36 -21.70 -4.74
CA PHE A 167 11.01 -20.36 -4.28
C PHE A 167 11.19 -20.25 -2.77
N ASP A 168 11.28 -19.01 -2.30
CA ASP A 168 11.29 -18.66 -0.89
C ASP A 168 9.98 -17.94 -0.51
N VAL A 169 9.51 -18.12 0.73
CA VAL A 169 8.37 -17.40 1.28
C VAL A 169 8.89 -16.39 2.29
N SER A 170 8.59 -15.12 2.07
CA SER A 170 9.08 -14.03 2.92
C SER A 170 7.98 -13.04 3.28
N PHE A 171 8.24 -12.27 4.34
CA PHE A 171 7.42 -11.18 4.82
C PHE A 171 8.23 -9.88 4.81
N GLY A 172 7.60 -8.79 4.37
CA GLY A 172 8.11 -7.43 4.41
C GLY A 172 6.96 -6.42 4.47
N GLY A 173 5.91 -6.78 5.25
CA GLY A 173 4.63 -6.06 5.31
C GLY A 173 3.49 -6.83 4.63
N ASN A 174 3.79 -7.54 3.55
CA ASN A 174 2.94 -8.57 2.95
C ASN A 174 3.75 -9.86 2.82
N VAL A 175 3.09 -10.98 2.54
CA VAL A 175 3.73 -12.27 2.29
C VAL A 175 3.93 -12.46 0.80
N PHE A 176 5.14 -12.83 0.41
CA PHE A 176 5.52 -13.04 -0.99
C PHE A 176 6.18 -14.39 -1.21
N ALA A 177 5.82 -15.04 -2.31
CA ALA A 177 6.63 -16.09 -2.89
C ALA A 177 7.67 -15.45 -3.83
N GLN A 178 8.95 -15.60 -3.51
CA GLN A 178 10.07 -15.01 -4.25
C GLN A 178 10.82 -16.12 -4.98
N LEU A 179 10.99 -15.96 -6.28
CA LEU A 179 11.66 -16.97 -7.10
C LEU A 179 12.60 -16.34 -8.12
N PRO A 180 13.78 -16.93 -8.37
CA PRO A 180 14.64 -16.56 -9.48
C PRO A 180 13.96 -16.87 -10.80
N ILE A 181 13.66 -15.86 -11.61
CA ILE A 181 12.94 -16.03 -12.88
C ILE A 181 13.77 -16.76 -13.94
N GLU A 182 15.07 -16.83 -13.75
CA GLU A 182 16.01 -17.54 -14.59
C GLU A 182 15.71 -19.05 -14.66
N GLN A 183 15.04 -19.60 -13.64
CA GLN A 183 14.58 -21.00 -13.64
C GLN A 183 13.65 -21.30 -14.83
N PHE A 184 12.97 -20.29 -15.36
CA PHE A 184 12.10 -20.37 -16.53
C PHE A 184 12.76 -19.87 -17.81
N GLY A 185 14.09 -19.67 -17.81
CA GLY A 185 14.84 -19.15 -18.95
C GLY A 185 14.46 -17.72 -19.35
N MET A 186 13.93 -16.94 -18.40
CA MET A 186 13.48 -15.56 -18.61
C MET A 186 14.29 -14.55 -17.78
N LYS A 187 14.05 -13.28 -18.06
CA LYS A 187 14.56 -12.15 -17.29
C LYS A 187 13.43 -11.19 -16.98
N VAL A 188 13.53 -10.50 -15.84
CA VAL A 188 12.62 -9.40 -15.50
C VAL A 188 13.00 -8.18 -16.35
N GLU A 189 12.31 -8.05 -17.48
CA GLU A 189 12.48 -6.95 -18.43
C GLU A 189 11.11 -6.53 -18.96
N LEU A 190 10.96 -5.26 -19.31
CA LEU A 190 9.68 -4.70 -19.79
C LEU A 190 9.07 -5.51 -20.94
N LYS A 191 9.88 -5.98 -21.89
CA LYS A 191 9.44 -6.80 -23.02
C LYS A 191 8.82 -8.16 -22.59
N ASN A 192 9.14 -8.64 -21.38
CA ASN A 192 8.64 -9.90 -20.84
C ASN A 192 7.42 -9.71 -19.90
N SER A 193 7.04 -8.47 -19.57
CA SER A 193 6.00 -8.17 -18.56
C SER A 193 4.69 -8.92 -18.80
N LYS A 194 4.17 -8.89 -20.03
CA LYS A 194 2.92 -9.59 -20.40
C LYS A 194 3.01 -11.10 -20.30
N LYS A 195 4.20 -11.67 -20.50
CA LYS A 195 4.43 -13.13 -20.38
C LYS A 195 4.53 -13.51 -18.91
N LEU A 196 5.26 -12.72 -18.12
CA LEU A 196 5.41 -12.91 -16.68
C LEU A 196 4.06 -12.82 -15.95
N ALA A 197 3.23 -11.83 -16.30
CA ALA A 197 1.90 -11.67 -15.71
C ALA A 197 0.91 -12.79 -16.02
N LYS A 198 1.21 -13.68 -16.97
CA LYS A 198 0.36 -14.81 -17.39
C LYS A 198 0.85 -16.17 -16.88
N MET A 199 2.00 -16.20 -16.24
CA MET A 199 2.53 -17.39 -15.58
C MET A 199 1.86 -17.63 -14.25
#